data_e77b5acdb5242b9bc974c06754b2038b
#
_entry.id   e77b5acdb5242b9bc974c06754b2038b
#
_cell.length_a   1.000
_cell.length_b   1.000
_cell.length_c   1.000
_cell.angle_alpha   90.00
_cell.angle_beta   90.00
_cell.angle_gamma   90.00
#
_symmetry.space_group_name_H-M   'P 1'
#
loop_
_entity.id
_entity.type
_entity.pdbx_description
1 polymer ?
#
loop_
_entity_poly.entity_id
_entity_poly.type
_entity_poly.pdbx_seq_one_letter_code
_entity_poly.pdbx_strand_id
1 'polypeptide(L)'
;MLGLAGTKGGRLKLRFVSAAVLIGLTAILLQARGRNEIIPERPPLHSFPAQLGTWTGVDMPIDQEQLDLLGPGDFLLRDYSPQADTDPAVNLYIAYFPSQRAGDTIHSPKNCLPGAGWLPIENDRISMSAPGHVPFPVNRYVIAKGESRLLVLYWYWAHDRGVASEYWAKYYLVADAIRMNRSDGALVRIMTSMLPGEDSATAQQRLMPFSSKVISVLDEYIPR
;
A
#
# COMPACT_ATOMS: atom_id res chain seq x y z
N MET A 1 33.42 -37.64 -50.29
CA MET A 1 33.43 -36.81 -49.05
C MET A 1 32.66 -35.51 -49.36
N LEU A 2 31.39 -35.46 -49.02
CA LEU A 2 30.60 -34.22 -49.10
C LEU A 2 30.23 -33.81 -47.64
N GLY A 3 30.75 -32.65 -47.24
CA GLY A 3 30.67 -32.15 -45.87
C GLY A 3 29.29 -31.51 -45.58
N LEU A 4 28.74 -31.89 -44.44
CA LEU A 4 27.58 -31.31 -43.80
C LEU A 4 27.90 -29.93 -43.22
N ALA A 5 27.67 -28.88 -43.99
CA ALA A 5 27.84 -27.46 -43.57
C ALA A 5 26.57 -26.64 -43.78
N GLY A 6 25.41 -27.13 -43.29
CA GLY A 6 24.14 -26.43 -43.57
C GLY A 6 23.23 -26.08 -42.37
N THR A 7 23.55 -26.49 -41.12
CA THR A 7 22.54 -26.44 -40.04
C THR A 7 22.72 -25.31 -39.03
N LYS A 8 23.87 -24.68 -38.90
CA LYS A 8 24.10 -23.59 -37.90
C LYS A 8 23.45 -22.25 -38.28
N GLY A 9 23.47 -21.86 -39.56
CA GLY A 9 22.91 -20.61 -40.02
C GLY A 9 21.39 -20.54 -39.99
N GLY A 10 20.69 -21.66 -40.20
CA GLY A 10 19.23 -21.74 -40.12
C GLY A 10 18.69 -21.57 -38.70
N ARG A 11 19.36 -22.19 -37.72
CA ARG A 11 18.97 -22.08 -36.29
C ARG A 11 19.19 -20.66 -35.73
N LEU A 12 20.23 -19.97 -36.20
CA LEU A 12 20.50 -18.60 -35.78
C LEU A 12 19.44 -17.64 -36.34
N LYS A 13 19.10 -17.76 -37.63
CA LYS A 13 18.04 -16.95 -38.27
C LYS A 13 16.67 -17.20 -37.58
N LEU A 14 16.34 -18.46 -37.25
CA LEU A 14 15.10 -18.78 -36.57
C LEU A 14 15.01 -18.12 -35.18
N ARG A 15 16.10 -18.08 -34.42
CA ARG A 15 16.16 -17.40 -33.11
C ARG A 15 15.96 -15.90 -33.21
N PHE A 16 16.55 -15.24 -34.22
CA PHE A 16 16.33 -13.83 -34.44
C PHE A 16 14.92 -13.50 -34.92
N VAL A 17 14.34 -14.33 -35.77
CA VAL A 17 12.94 -14.19 -36.21
C VAL A 17 11.98 -14.37 -35.02
N SER A 18 12.18 -15.41 -34.18
CA SER A 18 11.34 -15.62 -33.01
C SER A 18 11.46 -14.49 -31.99
N ALA A 19 12.65 -13.95 -31.77
CA ALA A 19 12.85 -12.78 -30.90
C ALA A 19 12.16 -11.52 -31.47
N ALA A 20 12.30 -11.28 -32.75
CA ALA A 20 11.64 -10.13 -33.42
C ALA A 20 10.11 -10.25 -33.39
N VAL A 21 9.56 -11.46 -33.57
CA VAL A 21 8.11 -11.71 -33.46
C VAL A 21 7.63 -11.48 -32.03
N LEU A 22 8.37 -11.99 -31.02
CA LEU A 22 8.03 -11.76 -29.60
C LEU A 22 8.06 -10.27 -29.24
N ILE A 23 9.09 -9.54 -29.67
CA ILE A 23 9.19 -8.09 -29.45
C ILE A 23 8.02 -7.38 -30.14
N GLY A 24 7.72 -7.73 -31.39
CA GLY A 24 6.60 -7.16 -32.14
C GLY A 24 5.24 -7.42 -31.47
N LEU A 25 5.00 -8.66 -31.02
CA LEU A 25 3.78 -9.02 -30.30
C LEU A 25 3.68 -8.28 -28.96
N THR A 26 4.81 -8.16 -28.24
CA THR A 26 4.85 -7.39 -26.98
C THR A 26 4.58 -5.91 -27.23
N ALA A 27 5.17 -5.31 -28.27
CA ALA A 27 4.92 -3.92 -28.65
C ALA A 27 3.45 -3.68 -29.01
N ILE A 28 2.85 -4.55 -29.83
CA ILE A 28 1.43 -4.50 -30.19
C ILE A 28 0.56 -4.63 -28.94
N LEU A 29 0.87 -5.57 -28.04
CA LEU A 29 0.13 -5.77 -26.80
C LEU A 29 0.20 -4.55 -25.88
N LEU A 30 1.39 -3.94 -25.76
CA LEU A 30 1.58 -2.72 -24.98
C LEU A 30 0.84 -1.54 -25.60
N GLN A 31 0.88 -1.40 -26.93
CA GLN A 31 0.16 -0.35 -27.65
C GLN A 31 -1.36 -0.52 -27.55
N ALA A 32 -1.87 -1.74 -27.64
CA ALA A 32 -3.30 -2.04 -27.49
C ALA A 32 -3.81 -1.78 -26.07
N ARG A 33 -2.95 -1.95 -25.05
CA ARG A 33 -3.25 -1.71 -23.64
C ARG A 33 -2.94 -0.29 -23.16
N GLY A 34 -2.16 0.47 -23.91
CA GLY A 34 -1.81 1.86 -23.56
C GLY A 34 -2.95 2.87 -23.72
N ARG A 35 -4.15 2.43 -24.09
CA ARG A 35 -5.31 3.29 -24.27
C ARG A 35 -6.07 3.41 -22.96
N ASN A 36 -5.98 4.61 -22.34
CA ASN A 36 -6.81 5.11 -21.24
C ASN A 36 -6.94 4.13 -20.05
N GLU A 37 -6.01 4.23 -19.12
CA GLU A 37 -6.15 3.60 -17.80
C GLU A 37 -7.50 3.94 -17.19
N ILE A 38 -8.16 2.96 -16.62
CA ILE A 38 -9.41 3.15 -15.91
C ILE A 38 -9.08 3.73 -14.54
N ILE A 39 -9.44 4.97 -14.32
CA ILE A 39 -9.37 5.62 -13.01
C ILE A 39 -10.79 5.55 -12.43
N PRO A 40 -11.01 4.78 -11.34
CA PRO A 40 -12.33 4.61 -10.78
C PRO A 40 -12.81 5.89 -10.09
N GLU A 41 -14.11 6.17 -10.22
CA GLU A 41 -14.76 7.19 -9.42
C GLU A 41 -14.87 6.73 -7.97
N ARG A 42 -14.61 7.62 -7.03
CA ARG A 42 -14.67 7.38 -5.59
C ARG A 42 -14.86 8.67 -4.80
N PRO A 43 -15.38 8.62 -3.57
CA PRO A 43 -15.34 9.75 -2.67
C PRO A 43 -13.88 10.14 -2.35
N PRO A 44 -13.56 11.44 -2.23
CA PRO A 44 -12.24 11.88 -1.85
C PRO A 44 -11.96 11.56 -0.37
N LEU A 45 -10.68 11.29 -0.03
CA LEU A 45 -10.29 10.88 1.33
C LEU A 45 -10.58 11.95 2.40
N HIS A 46 -10.66 13.23 2.05
CA HIS A 46 -11.07 14.26 3.02
C HIS A 46 -12.50 14.04 3.55
N SER A 47 -13.35 13.30 2.79
CA SER A 47 -14.70 12.94 3.23
C SER A 47 -14.74 11.62 4.04
N PHE A 48 -13.58 10.99 4.29
CA PHE A 48 -13.49 9.81 5.16
C PHE A 48 -14.10 10.10 6.54
N PRO A 49 -14.85 9.18 7.16
CA PRO A 49 -15.58 9.46 8.38
C PRO A 49 -14.71 10.04 9.49
N ALA A 50 -15.04 11.24 9.96
CA ALA A 50 -14.43 11.82 11.16
C ALA A 50 -14.90 11.12 12.45
N GLN A 51 -16.03 10.40 12.39
CA GLN A 51 -16.52 9.58 13.50
C GLN A 51 -16.45 8.10 13.14
N LEU A 52 -15.61 7.33 13.84
CA LEU A 52 -15.47 5.89 13.68
C LEU A 52 -15.86 5.16 14.98
N GLY A 53 -17.16 4.89 15.15
CA GLY A 53 -17.68 4.33 16.39
C GLY A 53 -17.49 5.30 17.55
N THR A 54 -16.64 4.95 18.51
CA THR A 54 -16.33 5.78 19.70
C THR A 54 -15.12 6.69 19.51
N TRP A 55 -14.48 6.71 18.31
CA TRP A 55 -13.36 7.56 18.01
C TRP A 55 -13.78 8.79 17.21
N THR A 56 -13.31 9.96 17.62
CA THR A 56 -13.53 11.25 16.93
C THR A 56 -12.21 11.71 16.32
N GLY A 57 -12.23 11.97 15.01
CA GLY A 57 -11.05 12.32 14.21
C GLY A 57 -10.91 13.82 13.97
N VAL A 58 -9.67 14.29 14.01
CA VAL A 58 -9.28 15.66 13.64
C VAL A 58 -8.21 15.60 12.56
N ASP A 59 -8.43 16.31 11.45
CA ASP A 59 -7.46 16.34 10.34
C ASP A 59 -6.18 17.03 10.77
N MET A 60 -5.07 16.38 10.42
CA MET A 60 -3.73 16.91 10.62
C MET A 60 -3.17 17.44 9.28
N PRO A 61 -2.49 18.60 9.28
CA PRO A 61 -1.87 19.08 8.05
C PRO A 61 -0.75 18.16 7.59
N ILE A 62 -0.63 18.01 6.28
CA ILE A 62 0.53 17.39 5.64
C ILE A 62 1.35 18.53 5.02
N ASP A 63 2.64 18.59 5.33
CA ASP A 63 3.52 19.65 4.83
C ASP A 63 3.63 19.58 3.29
N GLN A 64 3.71 20.74 2.64
CA GLN A 64 3.78 20.83 1.18
C GLN A 64 5.00 20.09 0.63
N GLU A 65 6.14 20.15 1.30
CA GLU A 65 7.34 19.40 0.92
C GLU A 65 7.09 17.88 0.90
N GLN A 66 6.30 17.37 1.86
CA GLN A 66 5.92 15.95 1.88
C GLN A 66 4.96 15.61 0.74
N LEU A 67 4.00 16.50 0.43
CA LEU A 67 3.08 16.31 -0.69
C LEU A 67 3.82 16.31 -2.03
N ASP A 68 4.81 17.19 -2.20
CA ASP A 68 5.64 17.26 -3.40
C ASP A 68 6.49 15.97 -3.59
N LEU A 69 6.95 15.37 -2.50
CA LEU A 69 7.67 14.09 -2.52
C LEU A 69 6.76 12.90 -2.79
N LEU A 70 5.51 12.95 -2.35
CA LEU A 70 4.53 11.87 -2.55
C LEU A 70 4.00 11.84 -3.99
N GLY A 71 4.01 12.98 -4.68
CA GLY A 71 3.48 13.11 -6.03
C GLY A 71 1.94 13.15 -6.08
N PRO A 72 1.34 12.93 -7.28
CA PRO A 72 -0.09 13.07 -7.48
C PRO A 72 -0.86 11.93 -6.79
N GLY A 73 -1.62 12.26 -5.78
CA GLY A 73 -2.40 11.32 -4.98
C GLY A 73 -3.49 12.02 -4.17
N ASP A 74 -4.23 11.24 -3.41
CA ASP A 74 -5.19 11.72 -2.43
C ASP A 74 -4.77 11.18 -1.06
N PHE A 75 -4.62 12.09 -0.08
CA PHE A 75 -3.98 11.78 1.19
C PHE A 75 -4.86 12.17 2.35
N LEU A 76 -4.93 11.30 3.36
CA LEU A 76 -5.55 11.57 4.65
C LEU A 76 -4.51 11.39 5.75
N LEU A 77 -4.36 12.39 6.59
CA LEU A 77 -3.68 12.31 7.88
C LEU A 77 -4.63 12.80 8.96
N ARG A 78 -5.02 11.91 9.86
CA ARG A 78 -6.03 12.22 10.87
C ARG A 78 -5.72 11.55 12.19
N ASP A 79 -5.81 12.31 13.27
CA ASP A 79 -5.71 11.80 14.63
C ASP A 79 -7.10 11.52 15.20
N TYR A 80 -7.31 10.30 15.66
CA TYR A 80 -8.55 9.86 16.28
C TYR A 80 -8.36 9.70 17.76
N SER A 81 -9.13 10.47 18.53
CA SER A 81 -9.19 10.34 19.99
C SER A 81 -10.34 9.42 20.38
N PRO A 82 -10.13 8.46 21.28
CA PRO A 82 -11.20 7.66 21.85
C PRO A 82 -12.11 8.55 22.73
N GLN A 83 -13.37 8.18 22.88
CA GLN A 83 -14.31 8.91 23.75
C GLN A 83 -13.91 8.87 25.23
N ALA A 84 -13.21 7.84 25.66
CA ALA A 84 -12.63 7.74 26.98
C ALA A 84 -11.21 8.28 26.95
N ASP A 85 -10.89 9.29 27.77
CA ASP A 85 -9.58 9.95 27.86
C ASP A 85 -8.44 9.06 28.41
N THR A 86 -8.65 7.76 28.52
CA THR A 86 -7.69 6.82 29.10
C THR A 86 -6.71 6.25 28.07
N ASP A 87 -7.09 6.22 26.81
CA ASP A 87 -6.28 5.61 25.75
C ASP A 87 -5.61 6.67 24.87
N PRO A 88 -4.38 6.43 24.41
CA PRO A 88 -3.71 7.30 23.47
C PRO A 88 -4.48 7.45 22.15
N ALA A 89 -4.37 8.61 21.52
CA ALA A 89 -4.89 8.85 20.19
C ALA A 89 -4.28 7.87 19.16
N VAL A 90 -5.05 7.62 18.11
CA VAL A 90 -4.65 6.77 16.98
C VAL A 90 -4.49 7.64 15.74
N ASN A 91 -3.28 7.67 15.18
CA ASN A 91 -3.00 8.35 13.92
C ASN A 91 -3.32 7.42 12.76
N LEU A 92 -4.22 7.84 11.88
CA LEU A 92 -4.55 7.19 10.62
C LEU A 92 -3.94 8.00 9.47
N TYR A 93 -3.16 7.31 8.64
CA TYR A 93 -2.67 7.82 7.37
C TYR A 93 -3.11 6.91 6.24
N ILE A 94 -3.74 7.48 5.21
CA ILE A 94 -4.09 6.80 3.97
C ILE A 94 -3.50 7.59 2.82
N ALA A 95 -2.73 6.94 1.96
CA ALA A 95 -2.19 7.51 0.73
C ALA A 95 -2.75 6.70 -0.45
N TYR A 96 -3.69 7.26 -1.18
CA TYR A 96 -4.27 6.66 -2.38
C TYR A 96 -3.66 7.28 -3.63
N PHE A 97 -3.28 6.42 -4.55
CA PHE A 97 -2.76 6.79 -5.87
C PHE A 97 -3.73 6.26 -6.94
N PRO A 98 -4.34 7.16 -7.72
CA PRO A 98 -5.29 6.78 -8.77
C PRO A 98 -4.63 6.07 -9.96
N SER A 99 -3.32 6.29 -10.14
CA SER A 99 -2.48 5.62 -11.13
C SER A 99 -1.05 5.49 -10.59
N GLN A 100 -0.42 4.35 -10.84
CA GLN A 100 0.98 4.09 -10.49
C GLN A 100 1.82 3.74 -11.72
N ARG A 101 1.38 4.16 -12.94
CA ARG A 101 2.07 3.84 -14.21
C ARG A 101 3.27 4.72 -14.50
N ALA A 102 3.25 5.97 -14.06
CA ALA A 102 4.27 6.96 -14.41
C ALA A 102 5.47 7.01 -13.44
N GLY A 103 5.66 5.99 -12.59
CA GLY A 103 6.72 5.97 -11.58
C GLY A 103 6.28 6.48 -10.21
N ASP A 104 5.04 6.93 -10.08
CA ASP A 104 4.43 7.26 -8.80
C ASP A 104 4.17 5.96 -8.04
N THR A 105 5.12 5.56 -7.23
CA THR A 105 5.03 4.31 -6.46
C THR A 105 4.75 4.60 -5.01
N ILE A 106 3.87 3.81 -4.41
CA ILE A 106 3.63 3.84 -2.97
C ILE A 106 4.93 3.55 -2.23
N HIS A 107 5.48 4.58 -1.56
CA HIS A 107 6.68 4.42 -0.75
C HIS A 107 6.37 3.69 0.55
N SER A 108 7.24 2.73 0.90
CA SER A 108 7.12 2.03 2.17
C SER A 108 7.41 2.97 3.34
N PRO A 109 6.61 2.95 4.43
CA PRO A 109 6.89 3.69 5.66
C PRO A 109 8.28 3.39 6.26
N LYS A 110 8.86 2.24 5.93
CA LYS A 110 10.23 1.87 6.32
C LYS A 110 11.28 2.91 5.92
N ASN A 111 11.04 3.64 4.84
CA ASN A 111 11.98 4.63 4.31
C ASN A 111 11.78 6.01 4.95
N CYS A 112 10.56 6.32 5.43
CA CYS A 112 10.22 7.63 5.98
C CYS A 112 10.41 7.71 7.50
N LEU A 113 10.17 6.61 8.24
CA LEU A 113 10.26 6.59 9.70
C LEU A 113 11.67 6.82 10.25
N PRO A 114 12.76 6.22 9.70
CA PRO A 114 14.11 6.46 10.18
C PRO A 114 14.57 7.91 10.01
N GLY A 115 14.11 8.62 8.99
CA GLY A 115 14.45 10.02 8.71
C GLY A 115 14.05 11.00 9.82
N ALA A 116 13.07 10.64 10.68
CA ALA A 116 12.65 11.42 11.84
C ALA A 116 13.33 11.01 13.16
N GLY A 117 14.35 10.13 13.11
CA GLY A 117 15.08 9.64 14.30
C GLY A 117 14.36 8.52 15.06
N TRP A 118 13.33 7.91 14.46
CA TRP A 118 12.69 6.73 15.00
C TRP A 118 13.43 5.46 14.55
N LEU A 119 13.70 4.54 15.48
CA LEU A 119 14.36 3.27 15.21
C LEU A 119 13.40 2.11 15.42
N PRO A 120 13.28 1.18 14.45
CA PRO A 120 12.48 -0.03 14.64
C PRO A 120 13.17 -0.95 15.66
N ILE A 121 12.42 -1.33 16.71
CA ILE A 121 12.87 -2.25 17.76
C ILE A 121 12.16 -3.60 17.69
N GLU A 122 10.93 -3.65 17.11
CA GLU A 122 10.25 -4.88 16.76
C GLU A 122 9.76 -4.79 15.31
N ASN A 123 9.76 -5.93 14.62
CA ASN A 123 9.34 -6.02 13.21
C ASN A 123 8.81 -7.43 12.92
N ASP A 124 7.53 -7.56 12.76
CA ASP A 124 6.88 -8.82 12.40
C ASP A 124 5.63 -8.60 11.52
N ARG A 125 4.88 -9.66 11.30
CA ARG A 125 3.59 -9.63 10.60
C ARG A 125 2.52 -10.28 11.44
N ILE A 126 1.36 -9.65 11.45
CA ILE A 126 0.15 -10.17 12.08
C ILE A 126 -0.92 -10.41 11.02
N SER A 127 -1.89 -11.26 11.34
CA SER A 127 -3.10 -11.40 10.54
C SER A 127 -4.16 -10.42 11.04
N MET A 128 -4.70 -9.63 10.13
CA MET A 128 -5.82 -8.72 10.40
C MET A 128 -7.10 -9.31 9.83
N SER A 129 -8.19 -9.20 10.60
CA SER A 129 -9.53 -9.62 10.17
C SER A 129 -10.50 -8.46 10.34
N ALA A 130 -11.39 -8.29 9.37
CA ALA A 130 -12.50 -7.35 9.45
C ALA A 130 -13.76 -7.98 8.83
N PRO A 131 -14.97 -7.57 9.26
CA PRO A 131 -16.21 -8.07 8.68
C PRO A 131 -16.24 -7.87 7.16
N GLY A 132 -16.61 -8.91 6.42
CA GLY A 132 -16.71 -8.88 4.96
C GLY A 132 -15.40 -9.08 4.20
N HIS A 133 -14.26 -9.22 4.90
CA HIS A 133 -12.94 -9.42 4.28
C HIS A 133 -12.29 -10.74 4.70
N VAL A 134 -11.55 -11.34 3.78
CA VAL A 134 -10.68 -12.47 4.08
C VAL A 134 -9.52 -11.96 4.96
N PRO A 135 -9.12 -12.70 6.01
CA PRO A 135 -7.96 -12.32 6.81
C PRO A 135 -6.71 -12.12 5.94
N PHE A 136 -5.98 -11.03 6.17
CA PHE A 136 -4.80 -10.66 5.39
C PHE A 136 -3.63 -10.24 6.28
N PRO A 137 -2.38 -10.35 5.78
CA PRO A 137 -1.19 -9.98 6.54
C PRO A 137 -1.01 -8.47 6.59
N VAL A 138 -0.63 -7.97 7.77
CA VAL A 138 -0.29 -6.57 8.05
C VAL A 138 1.11 -6.52 8.67
N ASN A 139 1.91 -5.55 8.28
CA ASN A 139 3.19 -5.30 8.95
C ASN A 139 2.94 -4.65 10.30
N ARG A 140 3.57 -5.18 11.33
CA ARG A 140 3.60 -4.64 12.69
C ARG A 140 5.02 -4.22 13.04
N TYR A 141 5.17 -2.99 13.48
CA TYR A 141 6.43 -2.44 13.95
C TYR A 141 6.24 -1.79 15.31
N VAL A 142 7.21 -1.97 16.19
CA VAL A 142 7.40 -1.05 17.30
C VAL A 142 8.61 -0.19 16.97
N ILE A 143 8.43 1.12 16.98
CA ILE A 143 9.49 2.09 16.76
C ILE A 143 9.72 2.88 18.03
N ALA A 144 10.98 3.23 18.31
CA ALA A 144 11.38 3.97 19.51
C ALA A 144 12.21 5.20 19.15
N LYS A 145 12.02 6.26 19.98
CA LYS A 145 12.83 7.48 19.96
C LYS A 145 12.99 7.98 21.39
N GLY A 146 14.18 7.80 21.97
CA GLY A 146 14.39 7.99 23.41
C GLY A 146 13.48 7.03 24.20
N GLU A 147 12.72 7.56 25.15
CA GLU A 147 11.76 6.79 25.96
C GLU A 147 10.41 6.56 25.26
N SER A 148 10.15 7.28 24.17
CA SER A 148 8.89 7.17 23.44
C SER A 148 8.86 5.92 22.57
N ARG A 149 7.74 5.19 22.57
CA ARG A 149 7.48 4.02 21.72
C ARG A 149 6.15 4.19 21.01
N LEU A 150 6.13 3.81 19.72
CA LEU A 150 4.93 3.79 18.91
C LEU A 150 4.72 2.38 18.34
N LEU A 151 3.49 1.89 18.41
CA LEU A 151 3.06 0.74 17.63
C LEU A 151 2.56 1.23 16.28
N VAL A 152 3.08 0.64 15.21
CA VAL A 152 2.74 0.97 13.82
C VAL A 152 2.23 -0.27 13.11
N LEU A 153 1.03 -0.19 12.55
CA LEU A 153 0.48 -1.17 11.63
C LEU A 153 0.40 -0.54 10.25
N TYR A 154 0.84 -1.25 9.20
CA TYR A 154 0.65 -0.78 7.85
C TYR A 154 0.55 -1.91 6.84
N TRP A 155 -0.22 -1.64 5.77
CA TRP A 155 -0.42 -2.56 4.66
C TRP A 155 -0.72 -1.81 3.36
N TYR A 156 -0.59 -2.49 2.25
CA TYR A 156 -1.05 -2.02 0.95
C TYR A 156 -2.47 -2.53 0.72
N TRP A 157 -3.33 -1.68 0.18
CA TRP A 157 -4.73 -1.99 -0.09
C TRP A 157 -5.08 -1.67 -1.54
N ALA A 158 -5.58 -2.64 -2.29
CA ALA A 158 -6.09 -2.49 -3.65
C ALA A 158 -7.07 -3.61 -3.97
N HIS A 159 -8.19 -3.28 -4.60
CA HIS A 159 -9.15 -4.24 -5.14
C HIS A 159 -9.57 -5.31 -4.10
N ASP A 160 -10.02 -4.84 -2.94
CA ASP A 160 -10.46 -5.69 -1.81
C ASP A 160 -9.37 -6.64 -1.28
N ARG A 161 -8.10 -6.26 -1.44
CA ARG A 161 -6.96 -7.10 -1.04
C ARG A 161 -5.97 -6.32 -0.20
N GLY A 162 -5.74 -6.82 1.03
CA GLY A 162 -4.70 -6.33 1.92
C GLY A 162 -3.41 -7.12 1.76
N VAL A 163 -2.26 -6.42 1.63
CA VAL A 163 -0.95 -7.04 1.42
C VAL A 163 0.11 -6.36 2.29
N ALA A 164 0.85 -7.14 3.09
CA ALA A 164 1.96 -6.61 3.89
C ALA A 164 3.24 -6.45 3.07
N SER A 165 3.48 -7.31 2.09
CA SER A 165 4.72 -7.34 1.33
C SER A 165 4.71 -6.33 0.19
N GLU A 166 5.71 -5.45 0.15
CA GLU A 166 5.92 -4.54 -0.97
C GLU A 166 6.11 -5.26 -2.31
N TYR A 167 6.81 -6.40 -2.30
CA TYR A 167 7.01 -7.21 -3.51
C TYR A 167 5.70 -7.79 -4.05
N TRP A 168 4.85 -8.31 -3.17
CA TRP A 168 3.54 -8.80 -3.55
C TRP A 168 2.60 -7.67 -3.97
N ALA A 169 2.67 -6.51 -3.32
CA ALA A 169 1.93 -5.32 -3.75
C ALA A 169 2.30 -4.92 -5.18
N LYS A 170 3.61 -4.87 -5.51
CA LYS A 170 4.09 -4.59 -6.87
C LYS A 170 3.69 -5.67 -7.87
N TYR A 171 3.73 -6.95 -7.48
CA TYR A 171 3.27 -8.03 -8.33
C TYR A 171 1.78 -7.87 -8.68
N TYR A 172 0.93 -7.64 -7.67
CA TYR A 172 -0.50 -7.45 -7.89
C TYR A 172 -0.78 -6.17 -8.68
N LEU A 173 -0.06 -5.09 -8.45
CA LEU A 173 -0.16 -3.87 -9.25
C LEU A 173 0.00 -4.16 -10.75
N VAL A 174 1.06 -4.90 -11.11
CA VAL A 174 1.31 -5.28 -12.53
C VAL A 174 0.22 -6.23 -13.04
N ALA A 175 -0.16 -7.23 -12.24
CA ALA A 175 -1.21 -8.18 -12.61
C ALA A 175 -2.56 -7.49 -12.84
N ASP A 176 -2.94 -6.57 -11.97
CA ASP A 176 -4.19 -5.81 -12.03
C ASP A 176 -4.17 -4.80 -13.20
N ALA A 177 -3.03 -4.14 -13.44
CA ALA A 177 -2.83 -3.31 -14.64
C ALA A 177 -3.01 -4.10 -15.95
N ILE A 178 -2.58 -5.36 -15.96
CA ILE A 178 -2.75 -6.26 -17.09
C ILE A 178 -4.21 -6.76 -17.24
N ARG A 179 -4.85 -7.13 -16.14
CA ARG A 179 -6.17 -7.80 -16.15
C ARG A 179 -7.33 -6.82 -16.21
N MET A 180 -7.23 -5.72 -15.48
CA MET A 180 -8.31 -4.76 -15.26
C MET A 180 -8.04 -3.39 -15.89
N ASN A 181 -6.85 -3.17 -16.46
CA ASN A 181 -6.39 -1.86 -16.94
C ASN A 181 -6.41 -0.79 -15.83
N ARG A 182 -6.14 -1.19 -14.58
CA ARG A 182 -6.10 -0.35 -13.38
C ARG A 182 -4.78 -0.53 -12.67
N SER A 183 -4.23 0.55 -12.11
CA SER A 183 -3.04 0.51 -11.26
C SER A 183 -3.21 1.32 -9.98
N ASP A 184 -4.45 1.64 -9.65
CA ASP A 184 -4.76 2.35 -8.42
C ASP A 184 -4.56 1.48 -7.18
N GLY A 185 -4.30 2.12 -6.05
CA GLY A 185 -4.11 1.46 -4.78
C GLY A 185 -3.73 2.44 -3.69
N ALA A 186 -3.69 1.95 -2.46
CA ALA A 186 -3.38 2.76 -1.31
C ALA A 186 -2.37 2.10 -0.36
N LEU A 187 -1.67 2.94 0.39
CA LEU A 187 -1.02 2.56 1.64
C LEU A 187 -1.91 3.01 2.79
N VAL A 188 -2.17 2.11 3.72
CA VAL A 188 -2.86 2.41 4.98
C VAL A 188 -1.87 2.20 6.12
N ARG A 189 -1.75 3.20 7.01
CA ARG A 189 -0.92 3.14 8.21
C ARG A 189 -1.71 3.62 9.40
N ILE A 190 -1.66 2.85 10.47
CA ILE A 190 -2.27 3.17 11.77
C ILE A 190 -1.17 3.17 12.82
N MET A 191 -1.09 4.21 13.63
CA MET A 191 -0.09 4.34 14.69
C MET A 191 -0.74 4.76 15.99
N THR A 192 -0.20 4.29 17.11
CA THR A 192 -0.57 4.75 18.45
C THR A 192 0.63 4.76 19.38
N SER A 193 0.64 5.67 20.34
CA SER A 193 1.64 5.66 21.39
C SER A 193 1.44 4.47 22.31
N MET A 194 2.54 3.85 22.72
CA MET A 194 2.54 2.84 23.77
C MET A 194 2.60 3.52 25.15
N LEU A 195 1.83 3.02 26.09
CA LEU A 195 1.86 3.52 27.46
C LEU A 195 3.14 3.09 28.18
N PRO A 196 3.60 3.81 29.20
CA PRO A 196 4.73 3.40 30.00
C PRO A 196 4.54 2.00 30.59
N GLY A 197 5.50 1.09 30.30
CA GLY A 197 5.42 -0.31 30.74
C GLY A 197 4.47 -1.22 29.93
N GLU A 198 3.75 -0.68 28.94
CA GLU A 198 2.91 -1.47 28.05
C GLU A 198 3.77 -2.35 27.13
N ASP A 199 3.39 -3.61 26.97
CA ASP A 199 3.99 -4.47 25.95
C ASP A 199 3.29 -4.30 24.58
N SER A 200 3.96 -4.74 23.52
CA SER A 200 3.48 -4.57 22.15
C SER A 200 2.21 -5.39 21.86
N ALA A 201 1.97 -6.49 22.58
CA ALA A 201 0.76 -7.30 22.41
C ALA A 201 -0.46 -6.58 23.00
N THR A 202 -0.32 -5.95 24.15
CA THR A 202 -1.38 -5.13 24.79
C THR A 202 -1.70 -3.91 23.93
N ALA A 203 -0.70 -3.17 23.46
CA ALA A 203 -0.89 -2.04 22.54
C ALA A 203 -1.61 -2.48 21.25
N GLN A 204 -1.25 -3.64 20.72
CA GLN A 204 -1.92 -4.21 19.54
C GLN A 204 -3.39 -4.53 19.82
N GLN A 205 -3.71 -5.21 20.94
CA GLN A 205 -5.09 -5.53 21.29
C GLN A 205 -5.96 -4.27 21.40
N ARG A 206 -5.42 -3.19 21.93
CA ARG A 206 -6.08 -1.88 22.03
C ARG A 206 -6.34 -1.25 20.65
N LEU A 207 -5.45 -1.46 19.69
CA LEU A 207 -5.53 -0.88 18.35
C LEU A 207 -6.44 -1.67 17.39
N MET A 208 -6.65 -2.96 17.63
CA MET A 208 -7.41 -3.85 16.73
C MET A 208 -8.86 -3.40 16.48
N PRO A 209 -9.67 -2.97 17.48
CA PRO A 209 -11.04 -2.52 17.24
C PRO A 209 -11.11 -1.31 16.30
N PHE A 210 -10.20 -0.34 16.44
CA PHE A 210 -10.09 0.80 15.53
C PHE A 210 -9.72 0.34 14.12
N SER A 211 -8.69 -0.49 13.99
CA SER A 211 -8.21 -1.01 12.71
C SER A 211 -9.32 -1.75 11.95
N SER A 212 -10.12 -2.57 12.64
CA SER A 212 -11.26 -3.28 12.03
C SER A 212 -12.31 -2.31 11.50
N LYS A 213 -12.59 -1.20 12.21
CA LYS A 213 -13.54 -0.18 11.75
C LYS A 213 -12.99 0.59 10.53
N VAL A 214 -11.71 0.92 10.50
CA VAL A 214 -11.09 1.52 9.32
C VAL A 214 -11.26 0.61 8.11
N ILE A 215 -10.93 -0.67 8.22
CA ILE A 215 -11.03 -1.62 7.12
C ILE A 215 -12.48 -1.75 6.61
N SER A 216 -13.47 -1.75 7.51
CA SER A 216 -14.87 -1.90 7.12
C SER A 216 -15.42 -0.77 6.24
N VAL A 217 -14.75 0.39 6.23
CA VAL A 217 -15.15 1.55 5.40
C VAL A 217 -14.17 1.83 4.25
N LEU A 218 -13.03 1.13 4.19
CA LEU A 218 -12.01 1.38 3.16
C LEU A 218 -12.53 1.20 1.74
N ASP A 219 -13.41 0.23 1.49
CA ASP A 219 -13.92 -0.09 0.16
C ASP A 219 -14.82 0.99 -0.44
N GLU A 220 -15.35 1.89 0.39
CA GLU A 220 -16.09 3.06 -0.07
C GLU A 220 -15.14 4.11 -0.67
N TYR A 221 -13.88 4.15 -0.19
CA TYR A 221 -12.87 5.16 -0.55
C TYR A 221 -11.76 4.61 -1.45
N ILE A 222 -11.55 3.30 -1.44
CA ILE A 222 -10.55 2.62 -2.27
C ILE A 222 -11.29 1.53 -3.05
N PRO A 223 -11.61 1.78 -4.34
CA PRO A 223 -12.52 0.93 -5.12
C PRO A 223 -12.02 -0.51 -5.30
N ARG A 224 -12.97 -1.42 -5.23
CA ARG A 224 -12.75 -2.84 -5.51
C ARG A 224 -12.38 -3.13 -6.96
#